data_68957239772d27be2cf3681db7b3cf6f
#
_entry.id   68957239772d27be2cf3681db7b3cf6f
#
_cell.length_a   1.000
_cell.length_b   1.000
_cell.length_c   1.000
_cell.angle_alpha   90.00
_cell.angle_beta   90.00
_cell.angle_gamma   90.00
#
_symmetry.space_group_name_H-M   'P 1'
#
loop_
_entity.id
_entity.type
_entity.pdbx_description
1 polymer ?
#
loop_
_entity_poly.entity_id
_entity_poly.type
_entity_poly.pdbx_seq_one_letter_code
_entity_poly.pdbx_strand_id
1 'polypeptide(L)'
;MYKCALILAAGQGKRIKSDLPKVLHKVCGKEMVNHVIDTLRKSEIDDINVIVGKGAELVKANTSSRNVSYSLQEEQLGTGHAVKCAIDFLKGKSGTVAVFNGDAPLIKEETIKKLFDIHNSNKNSATILTSILNDASGYGRIIRSGDEVLKIVEHKDCNEEELKVKEINSGIFCFQIEKLVECLGNLSTNNAQGEYYLTDVIEMLKDKNEKVGALIIDYEETLGVNSRLQLSEVEVILRKRINNKHLENGVTIIDPMTTYIGDDVEIGQDTIIYPGNVLEGNTKIGKGCTLFPNSRINNSVIGENVEIQSSVILESSVGNNTTVGPFAYIRPESVVGNNVRIGDFVEIKKSTIGNNTKVSHLTYVGDSEVGENCNFGCGTVTVNYDGKNKNKTIIGNNSFIGCNTNLISPITVEDNTYIAAGSTITDDVHSGELAVAR
;
A
#
# COMPACT_ATOMS: atom_id res chain seq x y z
N MET A 1 -20.09 17.67 -14.44
CA MET A 1 -18.96 18.45 -15.01
C MET A 1 -17.76 17.52 -15.09
N TYR A 2 -16.96 17.59 -16.16
CA TYR A 2 -15.75 16.75 -16.32
C TYR A 2 -14.73 17.11 -15.24
N LYS A 3 -14.11 16.07 -14.64
CA LYS A 3 -13.08 16.18 -13.61
C LYS A 3 -11.89 15.34 -13.99
N CYS A 4 -10.68 15.86 -13.85
CA CYS A 4 -9.45 15.09 -14.00
C CYS A 4 -8.39 15.54 -13.00
N ALA A 5 -7.31 14.79 -12.91
CA ALA A 5 -6.19 15.10 -12.03
C ALA A 5 -4.82 14.98 -12.73
N LEU A 6 -3.91 15.84 -12.33
CA LEU A 6 -2.48 15.75 -12.63
C LEU A 6 -1.72 15.43 -11.34
N ILE A 7 -0.81 14.47 -11.36
CA ILE A 7 0.03 14.14 -10.24
C ILE A 7 1.48 14.46 -10.58
N LEU A 8 2.10 15.35 -9.81
CA LEU A 8 3.50 15.74 -9.96
C LEU A 8 4.40 14.65 -9.37
N ALA A 9 5.06 13.88 -10.21
CA ALA A 9 5.94 12.77 -9.83
C ALA A 9 7.32 12.82 -10.51
N ALA A 10 7.70 13.97 -11.11
CA ALA A 10 8.95 14.15 -11.85
C ALA A 10 10.14 14.59 -10.99
N GLY A 11 9.94 14.95 -9.72
CA GLY A 11 10.97 15.49 -8.85
C GLY A 11 12.11 14.51 -8.54
N GLN A 12 13.37 15.02 -8.55
CA GLN A 12 14.58 14.19 -8.34
C GLN A 12 14.75 13.63 -6.92
N GLY A 13 14.11 14.22 -5.91
CA GLY A 13 14.16 13.74 -4.53
C GLY A 13 15.57 13.68 -3.88
N LYS A 14 16.49 14.58 -4.23
CA LYS A 14 17.89 14.56 -3.76
C LYS A 14 18.06 14.42 -2.24
N ARG A 15 17.13 15.00 -1.45
CA ARG A 15 17.15 14.99 0.03
C ARG A 15 16.81 13.63 0.64
N ILE A 16 16.12 12.75 -0.08
CA ILE A 16 15.76 11.41 0.41
C ILE A 16 16.93 10.41 0.34
N LYS A 17 18.00 10.78 -0.38
CA LYS A 17 19.26 10.02 -0.54
C LYS A 17 18.99 8.57 -0.98
N SER A 18 18.37 8.41 -2.14
CA SER A 18 17.99 7.12 -2.71
C SER A 18 18.05 7.15 -4.23
N ASP A 19 18.37 6.02 -4.84
CA ASP A 19 18.27 5.81 -6.29
C ASP A 19 16.82 5.55 -6.74
N LEU A 20 15.96 5.15 -5.79
CA LEU A 20 14.54 4.98 -6.04
C LEU A 20 13.88 6.36 -6.19
N PRO A 21 13.04 6.59 -7.23
CA PRO A 21 12.24 7.80 -7.34
C PRO A 21 11.48 8.11 -6.04
N LYS A 22 11.51 9.38 -5.61
CA LYS A 22 10.95 9.80 -4.32
C LYS A 22 9.53 9.27 -4.08
N VAL A 23 8.68 9.37 -5.07
CA VAL A 23 7.25 9.01 -5.00
C VAL A 23 6.99 7.49 -4.89
N LEU A 24 8.02 6.66 -5.10
CA LEU A 24 7.96 5.20 -4.95
C LEU A 24 8.38 4.70 -3.56
N HIS A 25 8.81 5.57 -2.67
CA HIS A 25 9.00 5.16 -1.28
C HIS A 25 7.66 4.80 -0.66
N LYS A 26 7.67 3.72 0.13
CA LYS A 26 6.44 3.19 0.72
C LYS A 26 6.12 3.85 2.05
N VAL A 27 4.84 4.01 2.29
CA VAL A 27 4.21 4.38 3.56
C VAL A 27 3.13 3.34 3.83
N CYS A 28 3.14 2.71 5.00
CA CYS A 28 2.22 1.62 5.34
C CYS A 28 2.12 0.54 4.23
N GLY A 29 3.29 0.15 3.69
CA GLY A 29 3.40 -0.93 2.69
C GLY A 29 3.13 -0.54 1.23
N LYS A 30 2.57 0.66 0.94
CA LYS A 30 2.18 1.13 -0.40
C LYS A 30 3.00 2.36 -0.82
N GLU A 31 3.37 2.48 -2.09
CA GLU A 31 4.09 3.63 -2.64
C GLU A 31 3.28 4.93 -2.47
N MET A 32 3.95 6.05 -2.15
CA MET A 32 3.29 7.34 -1.90
C MET A 32 2.41 7.79 -3.06
N VAL A 33 2.89 7.67 -4.30
CA VAL A 33 2.10 8.03 -5.49
C VAL A 33 0.84 7.18 -5.61
N ASN A 34 0.89 5.91 -5.19
CA ASN A 34 -0.24 5.01 -5.23
C ASN A 34 -1.30 5.36 -4.18
N HIS A 35 -0.93 5.86 -3.01
CA HIS A 35 -1.90 6.43 -2.05
C HIS A 35 -2.66 7.60 -2.67
N VAL A 36 -1.96 8.52 -3.35
CA VAL A 36 -2.61 9.67 -4.02
C VAL A 36 -3.56 9.20 -5.11
N ILE A 37 -3.13 8.27 -5.99
CA ILE A 37 -3.98 7.73 -7.07
C ILE A 37 -5.22 7.04 -6.48
N ASP A 38 -5.03 6.18 -5.47
CA ASP A 38 -6.14 5.44 -4.86
C ASP A 38 -7.15 6.39 -4.18
N THR A 39 -6.68 7.46 -3.52
CA THR A 39 -7.55 8.47 -2.92
C THR A 39 -8.32 9.26 -3.98
N LEU A 40 -7.68 9.59 -5.11
CA LEU A 40 -8.36 10.23 -6.25
C LEU A 40 -9.47 9.34 -6.81
N ARG A 41 -9.21 8.03 -6.98
CA ARG A 41 -10.21 7.05 -7.42
C ARG A 41 -11.40 6.96 -6.47
N LYS A 42 -11.15 6.89 -5.16
CA LYS A 42 -12.19 6.92 -4.12
C LYS A 42 -13.01 8.22 -4.17
N SER A 43 -12.41 9.31 -4.66
CA SER A 43 -13.06 10.61 -4.86
C SER A 43 -13.77 10.75 -6.22
N GLU A 44 -13.97 9.64 -6.95
CA GLU A 44 -14.63 9.59 -8.26
C GLU A 44 -13.91 10.40 -9.35
N ILE A 45 -12.57 10.38 -9.32
CA ILE A 45 -11.73 11.00 -10.36
C ILE A 45 -11.01 9.89 -11.10
N ASP A 46 -11.49 9.60 -12.31
CA ASP A 46 -11.03 8.47 -13.10
C ASP A 46 -10.00 8.84 -14.17
N ASP A 47 -10.00 10.08 -14.64
CA ASP A 47 -9.03 10.53 -15.63
C ASP A 47 -7.83 11.18 -14.93
N ILE A 48 -6.77 10.38 -14.75
CA ILE A 48 -5.56 10.77 -14.01
C ILE A 48 -4.35 10.69 -14.93
N ASN A 49 -3.56 11.76 -14.93
CA ASN A 49 -2.26 11.79 -15.61
C ASN A 49 -1.14 11.98 -14.58
N VAL A 50 -0.15 11.10 -14.62
CA VAL A 50 1.04 11.17 -13.77
C VAL A 50 2.18 11.80 -14.56
N ILE A 51 2.68 12.94 -14.11
CA ILE A 51 3.81 13.64 -14.72
C ILE A 51 5.08 13.03 -14.16
N VAL A 52 5.78 12.29 -15.00
CA VAL A 52 6.99 11.53 -14.65
C VAL A 52 8.24 12.22 -15.17
N GLY A 53 9.39 11.97 -14.55
CA GLY A 53 10.68 12.54 -14.94
C GLY A 53 11.79 11.51 -14.82
N LYS A 54 12.87 11.82 -14.09
CA LYS A 54 13.95 10.88 -13.84
C LYS A 54 13.42 9.61 -13.14
N GLY A 55 13.68 8.44 -13.74
CA GLY A 55 13.14 7.15 -13.26
C GLY A 55 11.71 6.89 -13.72
N ALA A 56 11.25 7.53 -14.81
CA ALA A 56 9.91 7.39 -15.37
C ALA A 56 9.47 5.93 -15.53
N GLU A 57 10.33 5.05 -16.04
CA GLU A 57 9.99 3.64 -16.29
C GLU A 57 9.67 2.88 -14.99
N LEU A 58 10.37 3.19 -13.90
CA LEU A 58 10.06 2.62 -12.58
C LEU A 58 8.70 3.10 -12.06
N VAL A 59 8.41 4.40 -12.20
CA VAL A 59 7.11 4.96 -11.79
C VAL A 59 5.99 4.35 -12.61
N LYS A 60 6.12 4.28 -13.94
CA LYS A 60 5.14 3.66 -14.83
C LYS A 60 4.90 2.19 -14.46
N ALA A 61 5.96 1.40 -14.24
CA ALA A 61 5.85 -0.01 -13.86
C ALA A 61 5.06 -0.18 -12.54
N ASN A 62 5.32 0.66 -11.53
CA ASN A 62 4.67 0.57 -10.23
C ASN A 62 3.25 1.15 -10.19
N THR A 63 2.83 1.90 -11.21
CA THR A 63 1.49 2.50 -11.31
C THR A 63 0.64 1.91 -12.43
N SER A 64 1.18 0.98 -13.24
CA SER A 64 0.55 0.42 -14.45
C SER A 64 -0.80 -0.24 -14.18
N SER A 65 -0.96 -0.92 -13.05
CA SER A 65 -2.21 -1.58 -12.66
C SER A 65 -3.35 -0.60 -12.32
N ARG A 66 -3.06 0.68 -12.19
CA ARG A 66 -4.02 1.73 -11.78
C ARG A 66 -4.66 2.48 -12.93
N ASN A 67 -4.41 2.06 -14.18
CA ASN A 67 -5.02 2.64 -15.38
C ASN A 67 -4.90 4.18 -15.42
N VAL A 68 -3.67 4.70 -15.32
CA VAL A 68 -3.33 6.12 -15.42
C VAL A 68 -2.59 6.42 -16.72
N SER A 69 -2.68 7.65 -17.21
CA SER A 69 -1.87 8.14 -18.33
C SER A 69 -0.61 8.83 -17.82
N TYR A 70 0.34 9.09 -18.73
CA TYR A 70 1.63 9.67 -18.35
C TYR A 70 2.03 10.82 -19.26
N SER A 71 2.63 11.85 -18.66
CA SER A 71 3.35 12.92 -19.37
C SER A 71 4.80 12.96 -18.91
N LEU A 72 5.75 13.18 -19.82
CA LEU A 72 7.17 13.18 -19.48
C LEU A 72 7.67 14.62 -19.31
N GLN A 73 8.26 14.91 -18.16
CA GLN A 73 9.05 16.09 -17.90
C GLN A 73 10.53 15.73 -18.01
N GLU A 74 11.15 15.97 -19.15
CA GLU A 74 12.56 15.62 -19.40
C GLU A 74 13.50 16.47 -18.53
N GLU A 75 13.27 17.78 -18.49
CA GLU A 75 14.02 18.72 -17.68
C GLU A 75 13.17 19.26 -16.53
N GLN A 76 13.70 19.21 -15.30
CA GLN A 76 13.00 19.67 -14.10
C GLN A 76 13.13 21.20 -13.94
N LEU A 77 12.36 21.95 -14.74
CA LEU A 77 12.37 23.42 -14.77
C LEU A 77 11.27 24.04 -13.90
N GLY A 78 10.78 23.32 -12.90
CA GLY A 78 9.78 23.80 -11.96
C GLY A 78 8.40 23.13 -12.10
N THR A 79 7.49 23.47 -11.16
CA THR A 79 6.14 22.87 -11.06
C THR A 79 5.21 23.32 -12.20
N GLY A 80 5.32 24.56 -12.63
CA GLY A 80 4.58 25.08 -13.80
C GLY A 80 5.02 24.40 -15.09
N HIS A 81 6.34 24.15 -15.25
CA HIS A 81 6.85 23.38 -16.40
C HIS A 81 6.31 21.94 -16.38
N ALA A 82 6.25 21.29 -15.21
CA ALA A 82 5.69 19.94 -15.10
C ALA A 82 4.24 19.90 -15.62
N VAL A 83 3.40 20.83 -15.16
CA VAL A 83 2.00 20.92 -15.63
C VAL A 83 1.93 21.26 -17.13
N LYS A 84 2.82 22.11 -17.65
CA LYS A 84 2.93 22.40 -19.09
C LYS A 84 3.27 21.17 -19.93
N CYS A 85 4.06 20.22 -19.40
CA CYS A 85 4.34 18.95 -20.08
C CYS A 85 3.08 18.06 -20.22
N ALA A 86 2.05 18.28 -19.41
CA ALA A 86 0.77 17.58 -19.50
C ALA A 86 -0.28 18.32 -20.33
N ILE A 87 0.10 19.35 -21.11
CA ILE A 87 -0.84 20.19 -21.87
C ILE A 87 -1.64 19.37 -22.89
N ASP A 88 -1.05 18.36 -23.51
CA ASP A 88 -1.74 17.50 -24.48
C ASP A 88 -2.81 16.62 -23.83
N PHE A 89 -2.63 16.26 -22.57
CA PHE A 89 -3.68 15.60 -21.77
C PHE A 89 -4.88 16.53 -21.51
N LEU A 90 -4.65 17.83 -21.39
CA LEU A 90 -5.68 18.83 -21.11
C LEU A 90 -6.37 19.39 -22.37
N LYS A 91 -5.69 19.37 -23.53
CA LYS A 91 -6.22 19.94 -24.78
C LYS A 91 -7.58 19.35 -25.17
N GLY A 92 -8.51 20.22 -25.54
CA GLY A 92 -9.84 19.85 -25.99
C GLY A 92 -10.80 19.40 -24.87
N LYS A 93 -10.33 19.39 -23.63
CA LYS A 93 -11.15 19.11 -22.45
C LYS A 93 -11.66 20.42 -21.86
N SER A 94 -12.92 20.38 -21.37
CA SER A 94 -13.58 21.48 -20.67
C SER A 94 -14.08 20.99 -19.34
N GLY A 95 -13.79 21.72 -18.27
CA GLY A 95 -14.16 21.36 -16.90
C GLY A 95 -13.06 21.70 -15.89
N THR A 96 -12.85 20.81 -14.93
CA THR A 96 -11.97 21.06 -13.78
C THR A 96 -10.81 20.07 -13.75
N VAL A 97 -9.59 20.57 -13.56
CA VAL A 97 -8.40 19.79 -13.28
C VAL A 97 -7.86 20.12 -11.88
N ALA A 98 -7.53 19.09 -11.11
CA ALA A 98 -6.79 19.27 -9.88
C ALA A 98 -5.34 18.78 -10.02
N VAL A 99 -4.41 19.50 -9.41
CA VAL A 99 -2.97 19.20 -9.42
C VAL A 99 -2.57 18.77 -8.02
N PHE A 100 -1.97 17.58 -7.91
CA PHE A 100 -1.53 16.98 -6.65
C PHE A 100 -0.04 16.68 -6.68
N ASN A 101 0.57 16.65 -5.50
CA ASN A 101 1.94 16.19 -5.32
C ASN A 101 1.95 14.67 -5.09
N GLY A 102 2.71 13.92 -5.88
CA GLY A 102 2.83 12.46 -5.74
C GLY A 102 3.54 11.99 -4.47
N ASP A 103 4.10 12.92 -3.70
CA ASP A 103 4.77 12.68 -2.42
C ASP A 103 3.98 13.15 -1.19
N ALA A 104 2.69 13.50 -1.35
CA ALA A 104 1.79 13.92 -0.29
C ALA A 104 0.68 12.86 -0.05
N PRO A 105 1.00 11.69 0.55
CA PRO A 105 0.10 10.54 0.61
C PRO A 105 -1.02 10.67 1.64
N LEU A 106 -1.03 11.74 2.47
CA LEU A 106 -1.97 11.89 3.57
C LEU A 106 -3.25 12.65 3.22
N ILE A 107 -3.41 13.08 1.96
CA ILE A 107 -4.62 13.75 1.49
C ILE A 107 -5.85 12.83 1.63
N LYS A 108 -6.96 13.37 2.15
CA LYS A 108 -8.18 12.61 2.40
C LYS A 108 -9.17 12.74 1.25
N GLU A 109 -9.98 11.70 1.09
CA GLU A 109 -11.07 11.65 0.10
C GLU A 109 -12.06 12.81 0.29
N GLU A 110 -12.49 13.09 1.54
CA GLU A 110 -13.43 14.15 1.87
C GLU A 110 -12.89 15.53 1.48
N THR A 111 -11.58 15.73 1.67
CA THR A 111 -10.90 16.98 1.31
C THR A 111 -10.88 17.19 -0.19
N ILE A 112 -10.60 16.13 -0.97
CA ILE A 112 -10.64 16.18 -2.43
C ILE A 112 -12.05 16.49 -2.93
N LYS A 113 -13.05 15.78 -2.43
CA LYS A 113 -14.47 16.05 -2.78
C LYS A 113 -14.84 17.50 -2.48
N LYS A 114 -14.54 17.98 -1.27
CA LYS A 114 -14.80 19.34 -0.85
C LYS A 114 -14.09 20.40 -1.71
N LEU A 115 -12.86 20.11 -2.14
CA LEU A 115 -12.11 20.98 -3.05
C LEU A 115 -12.85 21.19 -4.37
N PHE A 116 -13.29 20.10 -5.02
CA PHE A 116 -14.05 20.18 -6.27
C PHE A 116 -15.42 20.85 -6.10
N ASP A 117 -16.11 20.56 -5.00
CA ASP A 117 -17.41 21.14 -4.71
C ASP A 117 -17.35 22.67 -4.51
N ILE A 118 -16.38 23.13 -3.71
CA ILE A 118 -16.17 24.57 -3.49
C ILE A 118 -15.72 25.25 -4.78
N HIS A 119 -14.81 24.63 -5.55
CA HIS A 119 -14.34 25.17 -6.82
C HIS A 119 -15.50 25.41 -7.79
N ASN A 120 -16.33 24.38 -7.97
CA ASN A 120 -17.45 24.42 -8.92
C ASN A 120 -18.63 25.30 -8.44
N SER A 121 -19.03 25.18 -7.18
CA SER A 121 -20.16 25.94 -6.62
C SER A 121 -19.89 27.45 -6.61
N ASN A 122 -18.66 27.82 -6.31
CA ASN A 122 -18.23 29.22 -6.31
C ASN A 122 -17.86 29.74 -7.71
N LYS A 123 -17.83 28.87 -8.73
CA LYS A 123 -17.36 29.20 -10.09
C LYS A 123 -15.96 29.82 -10.07
N ASN A 124 -15.06 29.26 -9.28
CA ASN A 124 -13.69 29.75 -9.18
C ASN A 124 -12.91 29.38 -10.45
N SER A 125 -12.00 30.22 -10.90
CA SER A 125 -11.02 29.90 -11.95
C SER A 125 -9.83 29.13 -11.39
N ALA A 126 -9.51 29.36 -10.11
CA ALA A 126 -8.60 28.55 -9.31
C ALA A 126 -9.10 28.40 -7.87
N THR A 127 -8.78 27.27 -7.23
CA THR A 127 -8.96 27.05 -5.79
C THR A 127 -7.72 26.38 -5.22
N ILE A 128 -7.19 26.90 -4.13
CA ILE A 128 -5.95 26.47 -3.50
C ILE A 128 -6.29 25.73 -2.22
N LEU A 129 -5.68 24.57 -1.96
CA LEU A 129 -5.64 24.02 -0.62
C LEU A 129 -4.56 24.72 0.19
N THR A 130 -4.93 25.24 1.34
CA THR A 130 -4.03 25.99 2.24
C THR A 130 -4.07 25.39 3.64
N SER A 131 -3.08 25.72 4.44
CA SER A 131 -3.06 25.36 5.86
C SER A 131 -2.43 26.48 6.69
N ILE A 132 -2.69 26.51 7.99
CA ILE A 132 -2.14 27.52 8.90
C ILE A 132 -1.09 26.86 9.79
N LEU A 133 0.14 27.37 9.72
CA LEU A 133 1.26 26.88 10.50
C LEU A 133 1.82 27.95 11.46
N ASN A 134 2.27 27.50 12.62
CA ASN A 134 3.03 28.38 13.52
C ASN A 134 4.42 28.70 12.96
N ASP A 135 5.10 27.70 12.37
CA ASP A 135 6.33 27.88 11.61
C ASP A 135 6.05 27.49 10.15
N ALA A 136 5.98 28.50 9.30
CA ALA A 136 5.71 28.35 7.88
C ALA A 136 7.01 28.30 7.03
N SER A 137 8.17 28.12 7.65
CA SER A 137 9.47 28.11 6.96
C SER A 137 9.51 27.05 5.84
N GLY A 138 10.01 27.48 4.69
CA GLY A 138 10.14 26.60 3.50
C GLY A 138 8.89 26.47 2.63
N TYR A 139 7.74 27.01 3.04
CA TYR A 139 6.48 26.97 2.26
C TYR A 139 6.22 28.31 1.57
N GLY A 140 5.50 28.29 0.45
CA GLY A 140 4.92 29.48 -0.17
C GLY A 140 3.85 30.09 0.74
N ARG A 141 3.75 31.41 0.75
CA ARG A 141 2.80 32.18 1.57
C ARG A 141 1.59 32.59 0.77
N ILE A 142 0.41 32.45 1.37
CA ILE A 142 -0.84 32.94 0.78
C ILE A 142 -1.04 34.40 1.17
N ILE A 143 -0.95 35.29 0.21
CA ILE A 143 -1.14 36.72 0.44
C ILE A 143 -2.61 37.07 0.15
N ARG A 144 -3.26 37.67 1.14
CA ARG A 144 -4.68 38.03 1.09
C ARG A 144 -4.94 39.50 1.27
N SER A 145 -6.09 39.94 0.74
CA SER A 145 -6.75 41.18 1.13
C SER A 145 -8.15 40.83 1.64
N GLY A 146 -8.35 40.85 2.95
CA GLY A 146 -9.52 40.27 3.59
C GLY A 146 -9.65 38.76 3.29
N ASP A 147 -10.78 38.33 2.77
CA ASP A 147 -11.01 36.94 2.39
C ASP A 147 -10.46 36.57 1.00
N GLU A 148 -10.05 37.58 0.23
CA GLU A 148 -9.60 37.38 -1.15
C GLU A 148 -8.12 36.98 -1.23
N VAL A 149 -7.82 35.90 -1.94
CA VAL A 149 -6.44 35.51 -2.26
C VAL A 149 -5.93 36.40 -3.40
N LEU A 150 -4.82 37.09 -3.18
CA LEU A 150 -4.16 37.94 -4.17
C LEU A 150 -3.09 37.20 -4.96
N LYS A 151 -2.15 36.59 -4.26
CA LYS A 151 -1.03 35.88 -4.83
C LYS A 151 -0.46 34.84 -3.88
N ILE A 152 0.42 34.00 -4.39
CA ILE A 152 1.27 33.10 -3.60
C ILE A 152 2.71 33.56 -3.80
N VAL A 153 3.46 33.72 -2.71
CA VAL A 153 4.88 34.09 -2.75
C VAL A 153 5.69 32.94 -2.19
N GLU A 154 6.58 32.39 -3.00
CA GLU A 154 7.47 31.32 -2.57
C GLU A 154 8.44 31.80 -1.47
N HIS A 155 8.80 30.90 -0.55
CA HIS A 155 9.58 31.26 0.66
C HIS A 155 10.83 32.10 0.35
N LYS A 156 11.54 31.83 -0.74
CA LYS A 156 12.79 32.51 -1.12
C LYS A 156 12.56 33.88 -1.75
N ASP A 157 11.34 34.14 -2.20
CA ASP A 157 10.94 35.39 -2.84
C ASP A 157 10.17 36.31 -1.87
N CYS A 158 9.87 35.83 -0.63
CA CYS A 158 9.16 36.62 0.39
C CYS A 158 9.98 37.75 0.93
N ASN A 159 9.36 38.94 1.09
CA ASN A 159 9.87 40.03 1.91
C ASN A 159 9.60 39.75 3.42
N GLU A 160 10.08 40.66 4.30
CA GLU A 160 9.99 40.50 5.75
C GLU A 160 8.53 40.41 6.26
N GLU A 161 7.58 41.13 5.65
CA GLU A 161 6.18 41.11 6.05
C GLU A 161 5.49 39.83 5.54
N GLU A 162 5.79 39.41 4.34
CA GLU A 162 5.27 38.16 3.75
C GLU A 162 5.76 36.94 4.53
N LEU A 163 6.98 36.93 5.06
CA LEU A 163 7.49 35.85 5.91
C LEU A 163 6.72 35.67 7.22
N LYS A 164 6.02 36.71 7.72
CA LYS A 164 5.17 36.63 8.92
C LYS A 164 3.84 35.93 8.70
N VAL A 165 3.43 35.80 7.44
CA VAL A 165 2.17 35.14 7.07
C VAL A 165 2.25 33.65 7.43
N LYS A 166 1.25 33.16 8.18
CA LYS A 166 1.16 31.78 8.67
C LYS A 166 0.40 30.85 7.74
N GLU A 167 -0.39 31.40 6.82
CA GLU A 167 -1.12 30.61 5.83
C GLU A 167 -0.19 30.21 4.69
N ILE A 168 -0.09 28.90 4.51
CA ILE A 168 0.82 28.30 3.53
C ILE A 168 0.08 27.72 2.33
N ASN A 169 0.79 27.68 1.21
CA ASN A 169 0.41 26.92 0.03
C ASN A 169 0.76 25.43 0.23
N SER A 170 -0.23 24.55 0.09
CA SER A 170 0.00 23.09 0.15
C SER A 170 0.63 22.51 -1.13
N GLY A 171 0.62 23.28 -2.23
CA GLY A 171 0.99 22.79 -3.56
C GLY A 171 -0.12 21.99 -4.24
N ILE A 172 -1.33 21.96 -3.69
CA ILE A 172 -2.49 21.31 -4.29
C ILE A 172 -3.47 22.37 -4.78
N PHE A 173 -3.85 22.27 -6.04
CA PHE A 173 -4.65 23.26 -6.74
C PHE A 173 -5.79 22.59 -7.49
N CYS A 174 -6.87 23.35 -7.69
CA CYS A 174 -7.94 23.04 -8.60
C CYS A 174 -8.13 24.21 -9.56
N PHE A 175 -8.20 23.94 -10.86
CA PHE A 175 -8.32 24.97 -11.89
C PHE A 175 -9.43 24.65 -12.87
N GLN A 176 -10.04 25.69 -13.45
CA GLN A 176 -10.71 25.55 -14.73
C GLN A 176 -9.68 25.24 -15.81
N ILE A 177 -9.88 24.17 -16.60
CA ILE A 177 -8.89 23.66 -17.57
C ILE A 177 -8.50 24.74 -18.56
N GLU A 178 -9.46 25.43 -19.14
CA GLU A 178 -9.24 26.46 -20.17
C GLU A 178 -8.39 27.62 -19.61
N LYS A 179 -8.66 28.05 -18.39
CA LYS A 179 -7.93 29.13 -17.72
C LYS A 179 -6.50 28.74 -17.38
N LEU A 180 -6.31 27.51 -16.91
CA LEU A 180 -4.98 26.98 -16.66
C LEU A 180 -4.15 26.91 -17.96
N VAL A 181 -4.70 26.32 -19.03
CA VAL A 181 -4.01 26.19 -20.34
C VAL A 181 -3.59 27.55 -20.88
N GLU A 182 -4.46 28.57 -20.77
CA GLU A 182 -4.16 29.95 -21.18
C GLU A 182 -2.96 30.53 -20.38
N CYS A 183 -2.91 30.32 -19.06
CA CYS A 183 -1.84 30.84 -18.22
C CYS A 183 -0.52 30.12 -18.43
N LEU A 184 -0.52 28.79 -18.65
CA LEU A 184 0.69 27.99 -18.84
C LEU A 184 1.56 28.45 -20.02
N GLY A 185 0.94 29.05 -21.05
CA GLY A 185 1.66 29.63 -22.19
C GLY A 185 2.51 30.87 -21.86
N ASN A 186 2.16 31.56 -20.77
CA ASN A 186 2.72 32.85 -20.38
C ASN A 186 3.59 32.81 -19.11
N LEU A 187 3.84 31.61 -18.53
CA LEU A 187 4.71 31.47 -17.37
C LEU A 187 6.14 31.92 -17.69
N SER A 188 6.78 32.56 -16.73
CA SER A 188 8.17 33.05 -16.80
C SER A 188 9.06 32.39 -15.76
N THR A 189 10.37 32.59 -15.88
CA THR A 189 11.38 32.12 -14.91
C THR A 189 11.99 33.28 -14.11
N ASN A 190 11.31 34.43 -14.10
CA ASN A 190 11.82 35.63 -13.40
C ASN A 190 11.54 35.58 -11.90
N ASN A 191 12.22 34.67 -11.20
CA ASN A 191 12.10 34.45 -9.75
C ASN A 191 13.44 33.98 -9.18
N ALA A 192 13.56 33.88 -7.85
CA ALA A 192 14.80 33.55 -7.14
C ALA A 192 15.40 32.18 -7.51
N GLN A 193 14.61 31.25 -8.05
CA GLN A 193 15.08 29.91 -8.42
C GLN A 193 15.30 29.74 -9.94
N GLY A 194 14.84 30.69 -10.77
CA GLY A 194 14.88 30.58 -12.24
C GLY A 194 13.99 29.45 -12.77
N GLU A 195 12.90 29.11 -12.09
CA GLU A 195 12.00 28.03 -12.41
C GLU A 195 10.62 28.55 -12.85
N TYR A 196 9.88 27.77 -13.65
CA TYR A 196 8.47 28.05 -13.91
C TYR A 196 7.62 27.63 -12.73
N TYR A 197 7.12 28.58 -11.96
CA TYR A 197 6.26 28.31 -10.81
C TYR A 197 4.78 28.14 -11.23
N LEU A 198 4.13 27.07 -10.76
CA LEU A 198 2.69 26.92 -10.93
C LEU A 198 1.92 27.98 -10.12
N THR A 199 2.50 28.43 -9.02
CA THR A 199 1.94 29.47 -8.14
C THR A 199 1.74 30.81 -8.84
N ASP A 200 2.53 31.13 -9.87
CA ASP A 200 2.38 32.37 -10.67
C ASP A 200 1.05 32.41 -11.45
N VAL A 201 0.45 31.26 -11.73
CA VAL A 201 -0.89 31.18 -12.36
C VAL A 201 -1.93 31.92 -11.51
N ILE A 202 -1.79 31.93 -10.20
CA ILE A 202 -2.74 32.58 -9.27
C ILE A 202 -2.74 34.10 -9.49
N GLU A 203 -1.57 34.74 -9.52
CA GLU A 203 -1.42 36.18 -9.77
C GLU A 203 -1.91 36.52 -11.18
N MET A 204 -1.53 35.74 -12.19
CA MET A 204 -1.98 35.94 -13.59
C MET A 204 -3.53 35.87 -13.72
N LEU A 205 -4.20 34.99 -12.98
CA LEU A 205 -5.66 34.92 -12.95
C LEU A 205 -6.26 36.18 -12.27
N LYS A 206 -5.63 36.63 -11.18
CA LYS A 206 -6.08 37.84 -10.47
C LYS A 206 -5.94 39.09 -11.33
N ASP A 207 -4.85 39.23 -12.09
CA ASP A 207 -4.64 40.35 -13.02
C ASP A 207 -5.71 40.41 -14.12
N LYS A 208 -6.31 39.26 -14.44
CA LYS A 208 -7.45 39.14 -15.38
C LYS A 208 -8.81 39.28 -14.69
N ASN A 209 -8.87 39.68 -13.41
CA ASN A 209 -10.07 39.76 -12.59
C ASN A 209 -10.83 38.42 -12.46
N GLU A 210 -10.12 37.29 -12.57
CA GLU A 210 -10.68 35.96 -12.38
C GLU A 210 -10.84 35.66 -10.86
N LYS A 211 -11.85 34.83 -10.54
CA LYS A 211 -12.14 34.47 -9.15
C LYS A 211 -11.20 33.37 -8.66
N VAL A 212 -10.44 33.64 -7.61
CA VAL A 212 -9.55 32.68 -6.94
C VAL A 212 -10.08 32.43 -5.53
N GLY A 213 -10.30 31.16 -5.19
CA GLY A 213 -10.69 30.72 -3.86
C GLY A 213 -9.60 29.96 -3.13
N ALA A 214 -9.80 29.75 -1.84
CA ALA A 214 -8.95 28.86 -1.03
C ALA A 214 -9.80 28.03 -0.09
N LEU A 215 -9.31 26.85 0.26
CA LEU A 215 -9.85 25.95 1.27
C LEU A 215 -8.77 25.64 2.29
N ILE A 216 -8.97 26.07 3.52
CA ILE A 216 -8.06 25.74 4.63
C ILE A 216 -8.35 24.30 5.07
N ILE A 217 -7.28 23.50 5.15
CA ILE A 217 -7.33 22.09 5.55
C ILE A 217 -6.36 21.82 6.71
N ASP A 218 -6.47 20.64 7.29
CA ASP A 218 -5.55 20.15 8.29
C ASP A 218 -4.12 20.05 7.71
N TYR A 219 -3.15 20.54 8.48
CA TYR A 219 -1.74 20.53 8.09
C TYR A 219 -1.22 19.11 7.78
N GLU A 220 -1.66 18.09 8.53
CA GLU A 220 -1.24 16.72 8.27
C GLU A 220 -1.48 16.31 6.81
N GLU A 221 -2.58 16.77 6.19
CA GLU A 221 -2.92 16.44 4.80
C GLU A 221 -2.01 17.11 3.77
N THR A 222 -1.29 18.17 4.18
CA THR A 222 -0.38 18.91 3.29
C THR A 222 1.07 18.39 3.34
N LEU A 223 1.35 17.42 4.24
CA LEU A 223 2.72 16.92 4.45
C LEU A 223 3.25 16.20 3.21
N GLY A 224 4.21 16.82 2.56
CA GLY A 224 5.01 16.25 1.49
C GLY A 224 6.31 15.64 2.01
N VAL A 225 6.65 14.44 1.55
CA VAL A 225 7.85 13.72 1.96
C VAL A 225 9.05 14.13 1.12
N ASN A 226 10.03 14.76 1.71
CA ASN A 226 11.28 15.16 1.06
C ASN A 226 12.53 14.54 1.69
N SER A 227 12.40 13.92 2.86
CA SER A 227 13.50 13.29 3.60
C SER A 227 13.04 11.99 4.26
N ARG A 228 13.98 11.17 4.73
CA ARG A 228 13.67 9.94 5.48
C ARG A 228 13.00 10.24 6.83
N LEU A 229 13.30 11.39 7.43
CA LEU A 229 12.64 11.82 8.65
C LEU A 229 11.15 12.10 8.39
N GLN A 230 10.84 12.89 7.37
CA GLN A 230 9.46 13.17 6.98
C GLN A 230 8.72 11.88 6.53
N LEU A 231 9.42 10.93 5.87
CA LEU A 231 8.84 9.63 5.55
C LEU A 231 8.39 8.88 6.81
N SER A 232 9.22 8.89 7.86
CA SER A 232 8.88 8.27 9.15
C SER A 232 7.72 8.97 9.86
N GLU A 233 7.66 10.30 9.80
CA GLU A 233 6.56 11.08 10.37
C GLU A 233 5.22 10.76 9.69
N VAL A 234 5.22 10.74 8.37
CA VAL A 234 4.04 10.39 7.55
C VAL A 234 3.59 8.95 7.79
N GLU A 235 4.55 8.01 7.93
CA GLU A 235 4.28 6.62 8.30
C GLU A 235 3.50 6.51 9.62
N VAL A 236 3.91 7.25 10.65
CA VAL A 236 3.24 7.23 11.97
C VAL A 236 1.80 7.76 11.87
N ILE A 237 1.60 8.86 11.12
CA ILE A 237 0.27 9.47 10.95
C ILE A 237 -0.67 8.52 10.19
N LEU A 238 -0.21 7.97 9.07
CA LEU A 238 -1.05 7.09 8.25
C LEU A 238 -1.37 5.78 8.99
N ARG A 239 -0.39 5.17 9.65
CA ARG A 239 -0.58 3.98 10.49
C ARG A 239 -1.64 4.23 11.58
N LYS A 240 -1.59 5.38 12.25
CA LYS A 240 -2.61 5.76 13.23
C LYS A 240 -4.00 5.83 12.60
N ARG A 241 -4.13 6.42 11.41
CA ARG A 241 -5.41 6.50 10.68
C ARG A 241 -5.94 5.13 10.30
N ILE A 242 -5.08 4.24 9.78
CA ILE A 242 -5.43 2.87 9.40
C ILE A 242 -5.87 2.07 10.65
N ASN A 243 -5.08 2.11 11.70
CA ASN A 243 -5.40 1.39 12.93
C ASN A 243 -6.71 1.88 13.57
N ASN A 244 -6.94 3.20 13.59
CA ASN A 244 -8.20 3.77 14.09
C ASN A 244 -9.40 3.28 13.27
N LYS A 245 -9.30 3.24 11.93
CA LYS A 245 -10.36 2.69 11.07
C LYS A 245 -10.72 1.24 11.43
N HIS A 246 -9.72 0.40 11.72
CA HIS A 246 -9.98 -0.99 12.13
C HIS A 246 -10.61 -1.06 13.53
N LEU A 247 -10.16 -0.24 14.50
CA LEU A 247 -10.75 -0.12 15.82
C LEU A 247 -12.23 0.29 15.74
N GLU A 248 -12.56 1.28 14.93
CA GLU A 248 -13.94 1.74 14.69
C GLU A 248 -14.81 0.66 14.03
N ASN A 249 -14.22 -0.24 13.25
CA ASN A 249 -14.89 -1.38 12.62
C ASN A 249 -14.97 -2.63 13.50
N GLY A 250 -14.67 -2.53 14.81
CA GLY A 250 -14.84 -3.61 15.76
C GLY A 250 -13.66 -4.58 15.86
N VAL A 251 -12.47 -4.20 15.39
CA VAL A 251 -11.22 -4.94 15.60
C VAL A 251 -10.58 -4.45 16.89
N THR A 252 -10.06 -5.36 17.72
CA THR A 252 -9.29 -5.01 18.92
C THR A 252 -7.80 -5.00 18.59
N ILE A 253 -7.13 -3.85 18.72
CA ILE A 253 -5.68 -3.72 18.58
C ILE A 253 -5.10 -3.37 19.95
N ILE A 254 -4.35 -4.30 20.56
CA ILE A 254 -3.85 -4.15 21.95
C ILE A 254 -2.83 -3.01 22.05
N ASP A 255 -1.94 -2.90 21.08
CA ASP A 255 -0.98 -1.79 20.97
C ASP A 255 -0.91 -1.25 19.53
N PRO A 256 -1.68 -0.21 19.22
CA PRO A 256 -1.66 0.40 17.89
C PRO A 256 -0.30 0.98 17.48
N MET A 257 0.57 1.31 18.43
CA MET A 257 1.87 1.92 18.14
C MET A 257 2.88 0.92 17.56
N THR A 258 2.77 -0.34 17.93
CA THR A 258 3.65 -1.42 17.48
C THR A 258 2.98 -2.40 16.53
N THR A 259 1.76 -2.08 16.06
CA THR A 259 1.03 -2.87 15.08
C THR A 259 1.05 -2.19 13.72
N TYR A 260 1.53 -2.89 12.70
CA TYR A 260 1.72 -2.38 11.34
C TYR A 260 0.71 -3.02 10.39
N ILE A 261 -0.30 -2.26 9.98
CA ILE A 261 -1.35 -2.70 9.06
C ILE A 261 -1.29 -1.85 7.79
N GLY A 262 -1.19 -2.51 6.64
CA GLY A 262 -1.21 -1.86 5.33
C GLY A 262 -2.60 -1.32 4.96
N ASP A 263 -2.65 -0.31 4.11
CA ASP A 263 -3.89 0.37 3.71
C ASP A 263 -4.91 -0.54 3.01
N ASP A 264 -4.43 -1.60 2.33
CA ASP A 264 -5.27 -2.54 1.57
C ASP A 264 -5.67 -3.79 2.40
N VAL A 265 -5.30 -3.85 3.67
CA VAL A 265 -5.63 -4.98 4.57
C VAL A 265 -7.08 -4.87 5.03
N GLU A 266 -7.81 -5.97 4.93
CA GLU A 266 -9.18 -6.10 5.45
C GLU A 266 -9.19 -7.02 6.67
N ILE A 267 -9.89 -6.61 7.75
CA ILE A 267 -9.96 -7.38 9.00
C ILE A 267 -11.41 -7.43 9.49
N GLY A 268 -11.90 -8.64 9.74
CA GLY A 268 -13.23 -8.87 10.29
C GLY A 268 -13.34 -8.46 11.76
N GLN A 269 -14.56 -8.08 12.14
CA GLN A 269 -14.88 -7.68 13.53
C GLN A 269 -14.56 -8.79 14.54
N ASP A 270 -14.41 -8.44 15.80
CA ASP A 270 -14.08 -9.33 16.93
C ASP A 270 -12.70 -10.00 16.80
N THR A 271 -11.89 -9.63 15.79
CA THR A 271 -10.50 -10.06 15.69
C THR A 271 -9.62 -9.28 16.65
N ILE A 272 -8.72 -9.99 17.36
CA ILE A 272 -7.80 -9.41 18.33
C ILE A 272 -6.38 -9.46 17.79
N ILE A 273 -5.71 -8.32 17.75
CA ILE A 273 -4.34 -8.18 17.27
C ILE A 273 -3.43 -7.74 18.40
N TYR A 274 -2.48 -8.60 18.73
CA TYR A 274 -1.44 -8.34 19.72
C TYR A 274 -0.27 -7.55 19.11
N PRO A 275 0.63 -6.98 19.95
CA PRO A 275 1.74 -6.17 19.49
C PRO A 275 2.70 -6.89 18.53
N GLY A 276 3.38 -6.11 17.68
CA GLY A 276 4.43 -6.61 16.80
C GLY A 276 3.96 -7.33 15.55
N ASN A 277 2.66 -7.34 15.27
CA ASN A 277 2.13 -7.91 14.04
C ASN A 277 2.36 -6.98 12.84
N VAL A 278 2.71 -7.57 11.69
CA VAL A 278 2.91 -6.89 10.41
C VAL A 278 1.98 -7.53 9.36
N LEU A 279 0.96 -6.78 8.95
CA LEU A 279 -0.05 -7.21 8.00
C LEU A 279 0.08 -6.36 6.73
N GLU A 280 0.35 -6.98 5.58
CA GLU A 280 0.73 -6.27 4.36
C GLU A 280 -0.01 -6.79 3.12
N GLY A 281 0.02 -5.98 2.06
CA GLY A 281 -0.55 -6.31 0.75
C GLY A 281 -2.07 -6.47 0.79
N ASN A 282 -2.61 -7.29 -0.10
CA ASN A 282 -4.05 -7.58 -0.19
C ASN A 282 -4.47 -8.68 0.82
N THR A 283 -4.00 -8.57 2.06
CA THR A 283 -4.32 -9.55 3.12
C THR A 283 -5.75 -9.37 3.62
N LYS A 284 -6.48 -10.48 3.72
CA LYS A 284 -7.84 -10.53 4.29
C LYS A 284 -7.86 -11.45 5.49
N ILE A 285 -8.38 -10.97 6.61
CA ILE A 285 -8.51 -11.71 7.85
C ILE A 285 -9.99 -11.76 8.24
N GLY A 286 -10.51 -12.96 8.45
CA GLY A 286 -11.89 -13.18 8.86
C GLY A 286 -12.20 -12.65 10.25
N LYS A 287 -13.45 -12.82 10.68
CA LYS A 287 -13.92 -12.41 12.01
C LYS A 287 -13.43 -13.37 13.11
N GLY A 288 -13.33 -12.87 14.34
CA GLY A 288 -13.07 -13.68 15.54
C GLY A 288 -11.67 -14.29 15.59
N CYS A 289 -10.71 -13.81 14.78
CA CYS A 289 -9.34 -14.31 14.79
C CYS A 289 -8.54 -13.76 15.97
N THR A 290 -7.49 -14.47 16.36
CA THR A 290 -6.50 -13.99 17.35
C THR A 290 -5.11 -14.05 16.74
N LEU A 291 -4.51 -12.87 16.52
CA LEU A 291 -3.14 -12.75 16.07
C LEU A 291 -2.24 -12.45 17.26
N PHE A 292 -1.62 -13.47 17.81
CA PHE A 292 -0.63 -13.34 18.89
C PHE A 292 0.62 -12.58 18.41
N PRO A 293 1.51 -12.12 19.32
CA PRO A 293 2.60 -11.23 18.96
C PRO A 293 3.52 -11.76 17.85
N ASN A 294 4.05 -10.80 17.06
CA ASN A 294 5.16 -10.99 16.13
C ASN A 294 4.86 -11.93 14.94
N SER A 295 3.65 -11.92 14.40
CA SER A 295 3.36 -12.60 13.14
C SER A 295 3.47 -11.64 11.96
N ARG A 296 3.91 -12.18 10.80
CA ARG A 296 3.91 -11.48 9.52
C ARG A 296 3.00 -12.18 8.53
N ILE A 297 2.02 -11.45 8.01
CA ILE A 297 1.06 -11.96 7.02
C ILE A 297 1.06 -11.03 5.82
N ASN A 298 1.32 -11.57 4.63
CA ASN A 298 1.39 -10.78 3.41
C ASN A 298 0.63 -11.46 2.27
N ASN A 299 -0.21 -10.71 1.54
CA ASN A 299 -0.99 -11.17 0.38
C ASN A 299 -1.72 -12.51 0.63
N SER A 300 -2.31 -12.69 1.81
CA SER A 300 -2.87 -13.97 2.25
C SER A 300 -4.32 -13.84 2.69
N VAL A 301 -5.06 -14.94 2.59
CA VAL A 301 -6.46 -15.02 3.03
C VAL A 301 -6.55 -15.91 4.26
N ILE A 302 -6.98 -15.34 5.37
CA ILE A 302 -7.17 -16.02 6.66
C ILE A 302 -8.67 -16.12 6.92
N GLY A 303 -9.17 -17.32 7.19
CA GLY A 303 -10.57 -17.59 7.49
C GLY A 303 -11.03 -17.01 8.83
N GLU A 304 -12.16 -17.49 9.30
CA GLU A 304 -12.76 -17.09 10.59
C GLU A 304 -12.23 -17.92 11.75
N ASN A 305 -12.16 -17.32 12.95
CA ASN A 305 -11.75 -17.98 14.21
C ASN A 305 -10.38 -18.67 14.12
N VAL A 306 -9.45 -18.06 13.41
CA VAL A 306 -8.07 -18.56 13.24
C VAL A 306 -7.17 -17.98 14.33
N GLU A 307 -6.33 -18.82 14.91
CA GLU A 307 -5.29 -18.40 15.85
C GLU A 307 -3.91 -18.47 15.18
N ILE A 308 -3.16 -17.37 15.19
CA ILE A 308 -1.82 -17.29 14.59
C ILE A 308 -0.85 -16.77 15.63
N GLN A 309 0.23 -17.50 15.86
CA GLN A 309 1.25 -17.14 16.86
C GLN A 309 2.65 -17.09 16.25
N SER A 310 3.32 -15.93 16.35
CA SER A 310 4.74 -15.74 16.00
C SER A 310 5.16 -16.42 14.70
N SER A 311 4.34 -16.33 13.67
CA SER A 311 4.48 -17.11 12.43
C SER A 311 4.51 -16.22 11.19
N VAL A 312 4.98 -16.78 10.09
CA VAL A 312 5.06 -16.09 8.78
C VAL A 312 4.14 -16.78 7.79
N ILE A 313 3.22 -16.02 7.17
CA ILE A 313 2.28 -16.51 6.15
C ILE A 313 2.38 -15.59 4.94
N LEU A 314 2.79 -16.14 3.79
CA LEU A 314 3.00 -15.37 2.56
C LEU A 314 2.21 -15.98 1.41
N GLU A 315 1.45 -15.15 0.68
CA GLU A 315 0.75 -15.49 -0.59
C GLU A 315 0.02 -16.85 -0.51
N SER A 316 -0.74 -17.05 0.58
CA SER A 316 -1.33 -18.34 0.94
C SER A 316 -2.72 -18.17 1.53
N SER A 317 -3.43 -19.29 1.74
CA SER A 317 -4.71 -19.29 2.42
C SER A 317 -4.73 -20.23 3.62
N VAL A 318 -5.44 -19.83 4.68
CA VAL A 318 -5.68 -20.61 5.90
C VAL A 318 -7.17 -20.63 6.19
N GLY A 319 -7.77 -21.82 6.27
CA GLY A 319 -9.18 -22.02 6.50
C GLY A 319 -9.62 -21.75 7.94
N ASN A 320 -10.93 -21.83 8.15
CA ASN A 320 -11.57 -21.49 9.42
C ASN A 320 -11.15 -22.41 10.58
N ASN A 321 -11.21 -21.90 11.80
CA ASN A 321 -10.96 -22.64 13.04
C ASN A 321 -9.59 -23.34 13.07
N THR A 322 -8.61 -22.81 12.35
CA THR A 322 -7.26 -23.37 12.20
C THR A 322 -6.30 -22.66 13.12
N THR A 323 -5.33 -23.39 13.66
CA THR A 323 -4.25 -22.83 14.48
C THR A 323 -2.92 -22.90 13.76
N VAL A 324 -2.13 -21.81 13.79
CA VAL A 324 -0.83 -21.70 13.14
C VAL A 324 0.23 -21.21 14.13
N GLY A 325 1.26 -21.99 14.31
CA GLY A 325 2.41 -21.65 15.13
C GLY A 325 2.45 -22.30 16.53
N PRO A 326 3.41 -21.84 17.36
CA PRO A 326 4.36 -20.77 17.08
C PRO A 326 5.46 -21.16 16.09
N PHE A 327 6.10 -20.13 15.47
CA PHE A 327 7.26 -20.28 14.60
C PHE A 327 7.02 -21.15 13.36
N ALA A 328 5.79 -21.14 12.83
CA ALA A 328 5.45 -21.79 11.57
C ALA A 328 5.76 -20.87 10.38
N TYR A 329 6.12 -21.47 9.24
CA TYR A 329 6.29 -20.75 7.99
C TYR A 329 5.41 -21.34 6.89
N ILE A 330 4.34 -20.65 6.52
CA ILE A 330 3.48 -20.98 5.38
C ILE A 330 3.95 -20.14 4.18
N ARG A 331 4.57 -20.83 3.23
CA ARG A 331 5.20 -20.21 2.05
C ARG A 331 4.18 -20.05 0.91
N PRO A 332 4.52 -19.21 -0.11
CA PRO A 332 3.65 -18.96 -1.25
C PRO A 332 3.07 -20.22 -1.90
N GLU A 333 1.88 -20.07 -2.48
CA GLU A 333 1.13 -21.12 -3.16
C GLU A 333 0.70 -22.27 -2.22
N SER A 334 0.51 -21.99 -0.92
CA SER A 334 0.03 -23.00 0.04
C SER A 334 -1.43 -22.77 0.42
N VAL A 335 -2.17 -23.86 0.55
CA VAL A 335 -3.59 -23.85 0.93
C VAL A 335 -3.77 -24.75 2.16
N VAL A 336 -4.17 -24.18 3.29
CA VAL A 336 -4.46 -24.90 4.53
C VAL A 336 -5.97 -24.89 4.75
N GLY A 337 -6.55 -26.07 4.96
CA GLY A 337 -7.98 -26.28 5.15
C GLY A 337 -8.52 -25.78 6.49
N ASN A 338 -9.75 -26.19 6.80
CA ASN A 338 -10.45 -25.86 8.04
C ASN A 338 -10.08 -26.83 9.17
N ASN A 339 -10.14 -26.36 10.42
CA ASN A 339 -9.88 -27.16 11.62
C ASN A 339 -8.49 -27.83 11.60
N VAL A 340 -7.52 -27.23 10.91
CA VAL A 340 -6.16 -27.74 10.77
C VAL A 340 -5.30 -27.24 11.93
N ARG A 341 -4.33 -28.04 12.33
CA ARG A 341 -3.28 -27.62 13.27
C ARG A 341 -1.92 -27.62 12.57
N ILE A 342 -1.36 -26.45 12.35
CA ILE A 342 0.04 -26.24 11.95
C ILE A 342 0.78 -25.78 13.19
N GLY A 343 1.65 -26.63 13.76
CA GLY A 343 2.30 -26.34 15.04
C GLY A 343 3.68 -25.72 14.90
N ASP A 344 4.48 -25.92 15.94
CA ASP A 344 5.78 -25.31 16.11
C ASP A 344 6.84 -25.82 15.13
N PHE A 345 7.58 -24.85 14.54
CA PHE A 345 8.67 -25.13 13.58
C PHE A 345 8.24 -25.96 12.37
N VAL A 346 7.01 -25.77 11.92
CA VAL A 346 6.48 -26.41 10.72
C VAL A 346 6.65 -25.48 9.53
N GLU A 347 7.17 -26.00 8.43
CA GLU A 347 7.22 -25.32 7.14
C GLU A 347 6.32 -26.00 6.12
N ILE A 348 5.37 -25.23 5.57
CA ILE A 348 4.47 -25.65 4.48
C ILE A 348 4.88 -24.86 3.22
N LYS A 349 5.21 -25.56 2.14
CA LYS A 349 5.66 -24.93 0.89
C LYS A 349 4.90 -25.49 -0.31
N LYS A 350 4.18 -24.62 -1.03
CA LYS A 350 3.47 -24.99 -2.27
C LYS A 350 2.70 -26.29 -2.12
N SER A 351 1.87 -26.36 -1.07
CA SER A 351 1.20 -27.60 -0.66
C SER A 351 -0.25 -27.32 -0.25
N THR A 352 -1.10 -28.31 -0.44
CA THR A 352 -2.47 -28.31 0.08
C THR A 352 -2.56 -29.22 1.28
N ILE A 353 -3.14 -28.74 2.38
CA ILE A 353 -3.41 -29.50 3.61
C ILE A 353 -4.91 -29.57 3.80
N GLY A 354 -5.48 -30.78 3.74
CA GLY A 354 -6.91 -31.04 3.89
C GLY A 354 -7.43 -30.77 5.29
N ASN A 355 -8.77 -30.68 5.42
CA ASN A 355 -9.45 -30.35 6.67
C ASN A 355 -9.09 -31.33 7.80
N ASN A 356 -9.15 -30.85 9.04
CA ASN A 356 -8.91 -31.63 10.27
C ASN A 356 -7.53 -32.30 10.37
N THR A 357 -6.60 -31.98 9.46
CA THR A 357 -5.24 -32.54 9.43
C THR A 357 -4.36 -31.85 10.46
N LYS A 358 -3.46 -32.62 11.09
CA LYS A 358 -2.53 -32.15 12.12
C LYS A 358 -1.09 -32.31 11.67
N VAL A 359 -0.38 -31.20 11.57
CA VAL A 359 1.07 -31.11 11.31
C VAL A 359 1.68 -30.31 12.47
N SER A 360 1.96 -31.00 13.58
CA SER A 360 2.08 -30.32 14.87
C SER A 360 3.52 -29.94 15.26
N HIS A 361 4.57 -30.59 14.74
CA HIS A 361 5.91 -30.39 15.27
C HIS A 361 7.00 -30.63 14.24
N LEU A 362 7.98 -29.70 14.08
CA LEU A 362 9.28 -29.88 13.39
C LEU A 362 9.16 -30.62 12.04
N THR A 363 8.24 -30.20 11.19
CA THR A 363 7.86 -30.93 9.98
C THR A 363 8.04 -30.05 8.74
N TYR A 364 8.56 -30.64 7.67
CA TYR A 364 8.59 -30.00 6.36
C TYR A 364 7.64 -30.69 5.40
N VAL A 365 6.64 -29.95 4.89
CA VAL A 365 5.70 -30.41 3.86
C VAL A 365 5.88 -29.52 2.62
N GLY A 366 6.53 -30.05 1.60
CA GLY A 366 6.81 -29.30 0.37
C GLY A 366 6.32 -30.00 -0.89
N ASP A 367 5.75 -29.22 -1.82
CA ASP A 367 5.21 -29.68 -3.10
C ASP A 367 4.26 -30.88 -2.93
N SER A 368 3.32 -30.80 -1.94
CA SER A 368 2.50 -31.95 -1.51
C SER A 368 1.02 -31.67 -1.60
N GLU A 369 0.24 -32.72 -1.86
CA GLU A 369 -1.21 -32.76 -1.66
C GLU A 369 -1.51 -33.69 -0.49
N VAL A 370 -2.05 -33.15 0.59
CA VAL A 370 -2.40 -33.91 1.80
C VAL A 370 -3.89 -33.88 1.99
N GLY A 371 -4.49 -35.05 2.14
CA GLY A 371 -5.91 -35.26 2.37
C GLY A 371 -6.36 -34.78 3.76
N GLU A 372 -7.60 -35.12 4.09
CA GLU A 372 -8.25 -34.77 5.35
C GLU A 372 -7.96 -35.76 6.46
N ASN A 373 -8.09 -35.32 7.71
CA ASN A 373 -7.96 -36.13 8.93
C ASN A 373 -6.60 -36.86 9.06
N CYS A 374 -5.55 -36.34 8.43
CA CYS A 374 -4.20 -36.88 8.54
C CYS A 374 -3.50 -36.41 9.80
N ASN A 375 -2.53 -37.21 10.28
CA ASN A 375 -1.70 -36.84 11.40
C ASN A 375 -0.21 -37.06 11.08
N PHE A 376 0.57 -36.00 11.18
CA PHE A 376 2.01 -36.03 10.99
C PHE A 376 2.73 -36.09 12.33
N GLY A 377 3.57 -37.08 12.49
CA GLY A 377 4.51 -37.17 13.60
C GLY A 377 5.66 -36.18 13.48
N CYS A 378 6.26 -35.84 14.61
CA CYS A 378 7.38 -34.92 14.68
C CYS A 378 8.55 -35.39 13.79
N GLY A 379 9.18 -34.44 13.10
CA GLY A 379 10.38 -34.73 12.27
C GLY A 379 10.06 -35.36 10.89
N THR A 380 8.80 -35.37 10.47
CA THR A 380 8.43 -35.84 9.13
C THR A 380 8.92 -34.89 8.05
N VAL A 381 9.46 -35.44 6.96
CA VAL A 381 9.93 -34.68 5.81
C VAL A 381 9.40 -35.28 4.51
N THR A 382 8.75 -34.44 3.68
CA THR A 382 8.55 -34.77 2.27
C THR A 382 9.82 -34.41 1.51
N VAL A 383 10.56 -35.43 1.03
CA VAL A 383 11.83 -35.25 0.34
C VAL A 383 11.54 -34.96 -1.13
N ASN A 384 11.13 -33.74 -1.42
CA ASN A 384 10.60 -33.29 -2.69
C ASN A 384 11.64 -32.88 -3.75
N TYR A 385 12.93 -32.89 -3.42
CA TYR A 385 13.99 -32.42 -4.32
C TYR A 385 15.07 -33.47 -4.52
N ASP A 386 15.29 -33.90 -5.75
CA ASP A 386 16.24 -34.92 -6.15
C ASP A 386 17.63 -34.38 -6.58
N GLY A 387 17.85 -33.08 -6.37
CA GLY A 387 19.07 -32.38 -6.83
C GLY A 387 18.89 -31.66 -8.17
N LYS A 388 17.82 -31.94 -8.91
CA LYS A 388 17.49 -31.30 -10.21
C LYS A 388 16.05 -30.83 -10.26
N ASN A 389 15.09 -31.70 -9.91
CA ASN A 389 13.65 -31.49 -10.06
C ASN A 389 12.97 -31.44 -8.71
N LYS A 390 11.81 -30.74 -8.69
CA LYS A 390 10.86 -30.83 -7.60
C LYS A 390 9.81 -31.88 -7.95
N ASN A 391 9.64 -32.84 -7.04
CA ASN A 391 8.74 -33.97 -7.20
C ASN A 391 7.59 -33.85 -6.19
N LYS A 392 6.43 -34.38 -6.54
CA LYS A 392 5.21 -34.28 -5.75
C LYS A 392 5.06 -35.45 -4.79
N THR A 393 4.55 -35.15 -3.59
CA THR A 393 4.06 -36.16 -2.64
C THR A 393 2.53 -36.05 -2.58
N ILE A 394 1.84 -37.18 -2.65
CA ILE A 394 0.38 -37.29 -2.46
C ILE A 394 0.13 -38.11 -1.22
N ILE A 395 -0.67 -37.60 -0.28
CA ILE A 395 -1.06 -38.30 0.93
C ILE A 395 -2.59 -38.29 0.99
N GLY A 396 -3.19 -39.46 0.97
CA GLY A 396 -4.63 -39.65 1.04
C GLY A 396 -5.22 -39.32 2.43
N ASN A 397 -6.53 -39.49 2.54
CA ASN A 397 -7.27 -39.15 3.75
C ASN A 397 -7.01 -40.16 4.87
N ASN A 398 -7.20 -39.72 6.12
CA ASN A 398 -7.12 -40.57 7.33
C ASN A 398 -5.76 -41.27 7.51
N SER A 399 -4.68 -40.72 6.95
CA SER A 399 -3.36 -41.32 6.99
C SER A 399 -2.57 -40.86 8.24
N PHE A 400 -1.88 -41.80 8.87
CA PHE A 400 -1.00 -41.53 10.02
C PHE A 400 0.45 -41.67 9.58
N ILE A 401 1.20 -40.56 9.63
CA ILE A 401 2.63 -40.52 9.29
C ILE A 401 3.41 -40.49 10.60
N GLY A 402 4.17 -41.56 10.89
CA GLY A 402 4.93 -41.67 12.14
C GLY A 402 6.07 -40.67 12.24
N CYS A 403 6.58 -40.46 13.46
CA CYS A 403 7.68 -39.51 13.72
C CYS A 403 8.94 -39.87 12.93
N ASN A 404 9.72 -38.84 12.51
CA ASN A 404 10.98 -39.00 11.75
C ASN A 404 10.82 -39.83 10.47
N THR A 405 9.66 -39.72 9.82
CA THR A 405 9.42 -40.34 8.52
C THR A 405 9.96 -39.47 7.40
N ASN A 406 10.68 -40.10 6.45
CA ASN A 406 11.06 -39.47 5.19
C ASN A 406 10.21 -40.07 4.05
N LEU A 407 9.45 -39.24 3.33
CA LEU A 407 8.71 -39.62 2.15
C LEU A 407 9.50 -39.18 0.91
N ILE A 408 10.11 -40.10 0.19
CA ILE A 408 10.96 -39.80 -0.98
C ILE A 408 10.08 -39.60 -2.20
N SER A 409 9.92 -38.35 -2.60
CA SER A 409 9.07 -38.01 -3.75
C SER A 409 9.76 -38.32 -5.10
N PRO A 410 9.00 -38.69 -6.19
CA PRO A 410 7.54 -38.74 -6.21
C PRO A 410 7.01 -39.98 -5.48
N ILE A 411 5.95 -39.81 -4.68
CA ILE A 411 5.34 -40.90 -3.90
C ILE A 411 3.87 -40.62 -3.65
N THR A 412 3.06 -41.68 -3.65
CA THR A 412 1.65 -41.70 -3.26
C THR A 412 1.48 -42.58 -2.01
N VAL A 413 0.93 -41.99 -0.96
CA VAL A 413 0.44 -42.68 0.24
C VAL A 413 -1.08 -42.63 0.17
N GLU A 414 -1.73 -43.77 -0.12
CA GLU A 414 -3.19 -43.79 -0.29
C GLU A 414 -3.94 -43.62 1.03
N ASP A 415 -5.28 -43.64 0.97
CA ASP A 415 -6.17 -43.41 2.13
C ASP A 415 -5.99 -44.48 3.23
N ASN A 416 -6.26 -44.11 4.47
CA ASN A 416 -6.29 -45.01 5.63
C ASN A 416 -4.97 -45.76 5.90
N THR A 417 -3.84 -45.17 5.53
CA THR A 417 -2.51 -45.78 5.70
C THR A 417 -1.89 -45.45 7.06
N TYR A 418 -0.99 -46.30 7.47
CA TYR A 418 -0.17 -46.07 8.66
C TYR A 418 1.31 -46.24 8.34
N ILE A 419 2.09 -45.19 8.46
CA ILE A 419 3.54 -45.21 8.30
C ILE A 419 4.21 -45.29 9.67
N ALA A 420 5.01 -46.32 9.93
CA ALA A 420 5.69 -46.50 11.17
C ALA A 420 6.80 -45.45 11.41
N ALA A 421 7.01 -45.03 12.63
CA ALA A 421 8.03 -44.05 13.00
C ALA A 421 9.44 -44.50 12.55
N GLY A 422 10.25 -43.52 12.08
CA GLY A 422 11.61 -43.74 11.63
C GLY A 422 11.73 -44.38 10.25
N SER A 423 10.63 -44.46 9.49
CA SER A 423 10.62 -45.06 8.14
C SER A 423 11.14 -44.09 7.06
N THR A 424 11.86 -44.61 6.09
CA THR A 424 12.17 -43.94 4.83
C THR A 424 11.45 -44.66 3.70
N ILE A 425 10.38 -44.07 3.20
CA ILE A 425 9.47 -44.66 2.24
C ILE A 425 9.86 -44.19 0.82
N THR A 426 10.12 -45.14 -0.07
CA THR A 426 10.57 -44.94 -1.45
C THR A 426 9.57 -45.40 -2.50
N ASP A 427 8.60 -46.19 -2.10
CA ASP A 427 7.58 -46.78 -2.96
C ASP A 427 6.19 -46.38 -2.49
N ASP A 428 5.20 -46.39 -3.41
CA ASP A 428 3.82 -46.07 -3.09
C ASP A 428 3.26 -47.02 -2.00
N VAL A 429 2.41 -46.47 -1.13
CA VAL A 429 1.77 -47.23 -0.05
C VAL A 429 0.29 -47.31 -0.33
N HIS A 430 -0.27 -48.52 -0.44
CA HIS A 430 -1.66 -48.75 -0.79
C HIS A 430 -2.61 -48.58 0.41
N SER A 431 -3.88 -48.33 0.08
CA SER A 431 -4.91 -48.05 1.06
C SER A 431 -5.01 -49.14 2.14
N GLY A 432 -5.06 -48.72 3.41
CA GLY A 432 -5.15 -49.60 4.57
C GLY A 432 -3.87 -50.31 4.99
N GLU A 433 -2.75 -50.02 4.31
CA GLU A 433 -1.47 -50.66 4.65
C GLU A 433 -0.76 -50.03 5.86
N LEU A 434 0.03 -50.85 6.55
CA LEU A 434 1.05 -50.47 7.50
C LEU A 434 2.41 -50.58 6.78
N ALA A 435 3.05 -49.42 6.50
CA ALA A 435 4.39 -49.39 5.92
C ALA A 435 5.48 -49.22 7.01
N VAL A 436 6.48 -50.07 6.94
CA VAL A 436 7.66 -50.02 7.85
C VAL A 436 8.90 -50.19 7.00
N ALA A 437 9.75 -49.15 6.94
CA ALA A 437 11.02 -49.18 6.20
C ALA A 437 12.13 -48.57 7.05
N ARG A 438 13.18 -49.36 7.28
CA ARG A 438 14.31 -48.97 8.13
C ARG A 438 15.61 -49.11 7.37
#